data_182ba6930196380004dbdf98485dac4c
#
_entry.id   182ba6930196380004dbdf98485dac4c
#
_cell.length_a   1.000
_cell.length_b   1.000
_cell.length_c   1.000
_cell.angle_alpha   90.00
_cell.angle_beta   90.00
_cell.angle_gamma   90.00
#
_symmetry.space_group_name_H-M   'P 1'
#
loop_
_entity.id
_entity.type
_entity.pdbx_description
1 polymer ?
#
loop_
_entity_poly.entity_id
_entity_poly.type
_entity_poly.pdbx_seq_one_letter_code
_entity_poly.pdbx_strand_id
1 'polypeptide(L)'
;LALHNIYVHVNVDWDHGPLRLLVASPRFHRWHHADVPEAYGKNLANFCPLFDVMFGTYYNPGKCEERVGATGVPENDVVKLLLYPLKEWTRMLLGGLSSLSRRFAAEAQSKTPEGHLEDAPASASHFNSSRSA
;
A
#
# COMPACT_ATOMS: atom_id res chain seq x y z
N LEU A 1 15.61 14.71 24.71
CA LEU A 1 15.11 13.80 23.66
C LEU A 1 15.98 12.53 23.51
N ALA A 2 17.33 12.64 23.51
CA ALA A 2 18.19 11.47 23.31
C ALA A 2 17.99 10.39 24.39
N LEU A 3 17.96 10.76 25.66
CA LEU A 3 17.71 9.81 26.77
C LEU A 3 16.34 9.15 26.67
N HIS A 4 15.31 9.91 26.27
CA HIS A 4 13.97 9.35 26.08
C HIS A 4 13.96 8.35 24.91
N ASN A 5 14.66 8.66 23.81
CA ASN A 5 14.78 7.74 22.68
C ASN A 5 15.45 6.42 23.08
N ILE A 6 16.52 6.47 23.88
CA ILE A 6 17.14 5.26 24.44
C ILE A 6 16.14 4.51 25.31
N TYR A 7 15.42 5.22 26.17
CA TYR A 7 14.46 4.64 27.11
C TYR A 7 13.32 3.88 26.38
N VAL A 8 12.70 4.45 25.37
CA VAL A 8 11.58 3.78 24.68
C VAL A 8 12.01 2.52 23.90
N HIS A 9 13.29 2.37 23.60
CA HIS A 9 13.86 1.18 22.95
C HIS A 9 14.31 0.08 23.94
N VAL A 10 14.18 0.31 25.26
CA VAL A 10 14.50 -0.73 26.24
C VAL A 10 13.52 -1.90 26.09
N ASN A 11 14.03 -3.13 26.11
CA ASN A 11 13.20 -4.32 25.98
C ASN A 11 12.47 -4.68 27.28
N VAL A 12 11.59 -3.78 27.72
CA VAL A 12 10.71 -3.96 28.88
C VAL A 12 9.27 -3.69 28.50
N ASP A 13 8.35 -4.42 29.12
CA ASP A 13 6.91 -4.27 28.87
C ASP A 13 6.30 -3.25 29.86
N TRP A 14 6.66 -1.99 29.71
CA TRP A 14 6.15 -0.88 30.52
C TRP A 14 5.12 -0.05 29.76
N ASP A 15 3.97 0.18 30.42
CA ASP A 15 2.85 0.97 29.91
C ASP A 15 2.51 2.10 30.90
N HIS A 16 3.27 2.88 31.37
CA HIS A 16 3.06 4.05 32.25
C HIS A 16 1.66 4.27 32.86
N GLY A 17 0.72 3.33 32.74
CA GLY A 17 -0.64 3.40 33.29
C GLY A 17 -1.37 4.71 32.95
N PRO A 18 -1.74 5.55 33.96
CA PRO A 18 -2.46 6.78 33.66
C PRO A 18 -1.66 7.81 32.86
N LEU A 19 -0.35 7.77 32.87
CA LEU A 19 0.54 8.70 32.17
C LEU A 19 0.83 8.27 30.71
N ARG A 20 0.30 7.13 30.27
CA ARG A 20 0.57 6.54 28.93
C ARG A 20 0.24 7.46 27.75
N LEU A 21 -0.61 8.45 27.94
CA LEU A 21 -0.95 9.42 26.88
C LEU A 21 -0.05 10.65 26.88
N LEU A 22 0.65 10.91 27.98
CA LEU A 22 1.54 12.07 28.12
C LEU A 22 2.98 11.75 27.74
N VAL A 23 3.43 10.52 28.06
CA VAL A 23 4.80 10.09 27.81
C VAL A 23 4.78 8.71 27.15
N ALA A 24 5.43 8.60 26.00
CA ALA A 24 5.56 7.34 25.29
C ALA A 24 6.31 6.31 26.15
N SER A 25 5.74 5.11 26.23
CA SER A 25 6.31 3.98 26.96
C SER A 25 7.07 3.05 26.04
N PRO A 26 7.96 2.18 26.56
CA PRO A 26 8.59 1.13 25.77
C PRO A 26 7.59 0.22 25.06
N ARG A 27 6.49 -0.16 25.72
CA ARG A 27 5.40 -0.95 25.11
C ARG A 27 4.77 -0.23 23.90
N PHE A 28 4.39 1.03 24.06
CA PHE A 28 3.81 1.86 23.01
C PHE A 28 4.74 1.98 21.82
N HIS A 29 6.03 2.26 22.05
CA HIS A 29 7.03 2.41 21.01
C HIS A 29 7.38 1.07 20.34
N ARG A 30 7.34 -0.05 21.09
CA ARG A 30 7.52 -1.38 20.52
C ARG A 30 6.45 -1.73 19.50
N TRP A 31 5.19 -1.35 19.74
CA TRP A 31 4.12 -1.50 18.74
C TRP A 31 4.36 -0.65 17.48
N HIS A 32 5.02 0.51 17.60
CA HIS A 32 5.44 1.29 16.43
C HIS A 32 6.41 0.49 15.54
N HIS A 33 7.24 -0.35 16.12
CA HIS A 33 8.21 -1.18 15.40
C HIS A 33 7.70 -2.59 15.05
N ALA A 34 6.49 -2.96 15.45
CA ALA A 34 5.97 -4.30 15.20
C ALA A 34 5.71 -4.54 13.70
N ASP A 35 6.19 -5.69 13.21
CA ASP A 35 6.04 -6.09 11.80
C ASP A 35 4.71 -6.84 11.58
N VAL A 36 3.61 -6.16 11.89
CA VAL A 36 2.24 -6.65 11.68
C VAL A 36 1.38 -5.55 11.04
N PRO A 37 0.44 -5.91 10.15
CA PRO A 37 -0.37 -4.94 9.39
C PRO A 37 -1.14 -3.95 10.27
N GLU A 38 -1.63 -4.40 11.44
CA GLU A 38 -2.41 -3.61 12.39
C GLU A 38 -1.60 -2.47 13.03
N ALA A 39 -0.28 -2.64 13.11
CA ALA A 39 0.65 -1.66 13.69
C ALA A 39 1.23 -0.68 12.66
N TYR A 40 1.07 -0.96 11.35
CA TYR A 40 1.64 -0.09 10.33
C TYR A 40 0.99 1.30 10.35
N GLY A 41 1.83 2.33 10.39
CA GLY A 41 1.40 3.71 10.48
C GLY A 41 0.77 4.10 11.82
N LYS A 42 1.01 3.33 12.88
CA LYS A 42 0.55 3.60 14.24
C LYS A 42 1.68 4.12 15.13
N ASN A 43 1.29 4.77 16.24
CA ASN A 43 2.19 5.23 17.29
C ASN A 43 3.33 6.12 16.78
N LEU A 44 2.99 7.11 15.95
CA LEU A 44 3.96 7.98 15.26
C LEU A 44 4.59 9.02 16.21
N ALA A 45 3.93 9.35 17.32
CA ALA A 45 4.43 10.31 18.29
C ALA A 45 5.56 9.70 19.13
N ASN A 46 6.78 10.19 18.95
CA ASN A 46 7.93 9.68 19.70
C ASN A 46 7.91 10.03 21.21
N PHE A 47 7.23 11.10 21.63
CA PHE A 47 7.24 11.56 23.02
C PHE A 47 5.85 11.56 23.65
N CYS A 48 4.85 12.17 23.00
CA CYS A 48 3.53 12.40 23.57
C CYS A 48 2.44 11.64 22.77
N PRO A 49 2.01 10.45 23.22
CA PRO A 49 1.01 9.62 22.53
C PRO A 49 -0.38 10.27 22.39
N LEU A 50 -0.64 11.37 23.12
CA LEU A 50 -1.88 12.14 22.96
C LEU A 50 -2.09 12.59 21.50
N PHE A 51 -1.02 12.90 20.77
CA PHE A 51 -1.11 13.23 19.34
C PHE A 51 -1.61 12.04 18.52
N ASP A 52 -1.18 10.83 18.82
CA ASP A 52 -1.69 9.63 18.12
C ASP A 52 -3.18 9.41 18.40
N VAL A 53 -3.66 9.72 19.60
CA VAL A 53 -5.10 9.69 19.89
C VAL A 53 -5.84 10.74 19.06
N MET A 54 -5.33 11.97 18.98
CA MET A 54 -5.95 13.05 18.19
C MET A 54 -6.02 12.73 16.69
N PHE A 55 -5.01 12.07 16.16
CA PHE A 55 -4.94 11.72 14.73
C PHE A 55 -5.41 10.29 14.41
N GLY A 56 -5.88 9.51 15.39
CA GLY A 56 -6.39 8.15 15.19
C GLY A 56 -5.30 7.11 14.88
N THR A 57 -4.05 7.41 15.22
CA THR A 57 -2.90 6.52 15.02
C THR A 57 -2.49 5.77 16.30
N TYR A 58 -3.14 6.02 17.44
CA TYR A 58 -2.86 5.33 18.68
C TYR A 58 -3.24 3.84 18.61
N TYR A 59 -2.28 2.96 18.94
CA TYR A 59 -2.47 1.52 18.98
C TYR A 59 -1.68 0.90 20.14
N ASN A 60 -2.35 0.35 21.14
CA ASN A 60 -1.74 -0.30 22.29
C ASN A 60 -2.68 -1.39 22.85
N PRO A 61 -2.82 -2.53 22.16
CA PRO A 61 -3.73 -3.62 22.56
C PRO A 61 -3.24 -4.40 23.78
N GLY A 62 -2.01 -4.19 24.21
CA GLY A 62 -1.39 -4.90 25.35
C GLY A 62 0.09 -5.13 25.13
N LYS A 63 0.65 -6.17 25.76
CA LYS A 63 2.05 -6.57 25.56
C LYS A 63 2.34 -6.88 24.10
N CYS A 64 3.42 -6.31 23.57
CA CYS A 64 3.86 -6.59 22.22
C CYS A 64 4.83 -7.77 22.23
N GLU A 65 4.37 -8.94 21.77
CA GLU A 65 5.18 -10.15 21.58
C GLU A 65 5.60 -10.32 20.13
N GLU A 66 5.15 -9.43 19.25
CA GLU A 66 5.38 -9.49 17.83
C GLU A 66 6.85 -9.23 17.48
N ARG A 67 7.26 -9.75 16.31
CA ARG A 67 8.57 -9.45 15.74
C ARG A 67 8.65 -7.96 15.46
N VAL A 68 9.78 -7.36 15.83
CA VAL A 68 10.09 -5.97 15.52
C VAL A 68 10.99 -5.89 14.29
N GLY A 69 10.78 -4.91 13.43
CA GLY A 69 11.56 -4.72 12.21
C GLY A 69 10.68 -4.57 10.97
N ALA A 70 11.24 -4.87 9.81
CA ALA A 70 10.52 -4.83 8.54
C ALA A 70 10.79 -6.09 7.73
N THR A 71 9.74 -6.78 7.30
CA THR A 71 9.86 -7.98 6.45
C THR A 71 10.44 -7.62 5.08
N GLY A 72 11.39 -8.43 4.61
CA GLY A 72 12.00 -8.29 3.29
C GLY A 72 13.19 -7.33 3.22
N VAL A 73 13.55 -6.69 4.33
CA VAL A 73 14.78 -5.91 4.43
C VAL A 73 15.97 -6.84 4.67
N PRO A 74 17.08 -6.72 3.92
CA PRO A 74 18.27 -7.56 4.13
C PRO A 74 18.96 -7.20 5.45
N GLU A 75 18.91 -8.11 6.42
CA GLU A 75 19.43 -7.89 7.78
C GLU A 75 20.94 -8.13 7.92
N ASN A 76 21.52 -9.00 7.07
CA ASN A 76 22.90 -9.50 7.23
C ASN A 76 23.87 -9.04 6.13
N ASP A 77 23.49 -8.09 5.30
CA ASP A 77 24.30 -7.61 4.18
C ASP A 77 24.24 -6.09 4.11
N VAL A 78 25.29 -5.44 4.61
CA VAL A 78 25.34 -3.97 4.69
C VAL A 78 25.23 -3.31 3.31
N VAL A 79 25.79 -3.91 2.27
CA VAL A 79 25.73 -3.35 0.90
C VAL A 79 24.30 -3.43 0.37
N LYS A 80 23.62 -4.57 0.55
CA LYS A 80 22.23 -4.72 0.17
C LYS A 80 21.32 -3.81 0.97
N LEU A 81 21.59 -3.64 2.27
CA LEU A 81 20.83 -2.72 3.14
C LEU A 81 20.98 -1.28 2.65
N LEU A 82 22.20 -0.85 2.30
CA LEU A 82 22.46 0.49 1.79
C LEU A 82 21.78 0.75 0.43
N LEU A 83 21.75 -0.27 -0.43
CA LEU A 83 21.12 -0.17 -1.77
C LEU A 83 19.62 -0.47 -1.76
N TYR A 84 19.07 -0.96 -0.66
CA TYR A 84 17.66 -1.33 -0.52
C TYR A 84 16.69 -0.18 -0.87
N PRO A 85 16.87 1.05 -0.36
CA PRO A 85 15.99 2.17 -0.72
C PRO A 85 15.96 2.46 -2.22
N LEU A 86 17.11 2.40 -2.90
CA LEU A 86 17.20 2.62 -4.34
C LEU A 86 16.44 1.53 -5.11
N LYS A 87 16.57 0.29 -4.70
CA LYS A 87 15.84 -0.85 -5.27
C LYS A 87 14.33 -0.67 -5.12
N GLU A 88 13.85 -0.29 -3.94
CA GLU A 88 12.42 -0.08 -3.72
C GLU A 88 11.89 1.15 -4.48
N TRP A 89 12.64 2.22 -4.56
CA TRP A 89 12.27 3.40 -5.35
C TRP A 89 12.16 3.07 -6.85
N THR A 90 13.14 2.35 -7.42
CA THR A 90 13.06 1.92 -8.82
C THR A 90 11.87 1.01 -9.07
N ARG A 91 11.57 0.09 -8.15
CA ARG A 91 10.38 -0.77 -8.21
C ARG A 91 9.07 0.02 -8.18
N MET A 92 8.96 1.00 -7.29
CA MET A 92 7.79 1.88 -7.18
C MET A 92 7.60 2.73 -8.45
N LEU A 93 8.65 3.32 -8.98
CA LEU A 93 8.62 4.13 -10.20
C LEU A 93 8.22 3.27 -11.41
N LEU A 94 8.83 2.12 -11.61
CA LEU A 94 8.49 1.20 -12.71
C LEU A 94 7.06 0.66 -12.57
N GLY A 95 6.62 0.33 -11.36
CA GLY A 95 5.24 -0.07 -11.07
C GLY A 95 4.23 1.05 -11.35
N GLY A 96 4.57 2.28 -11.00
CA GLY A 96 3.78 3.46 -11.32
C GLY A 96 3.63 3.69 -12.82
N LEU A 97 4.74 3.64 -13.57
CA LEU A 97 4.74 3.78 -15.02
C LEU A 97 3.92 2.70 -15.72
N SER A 98 4.04 1.44 -15.30
CA SER A 98 3.27 0.33 -15.86
C SER A 98 1.78 0.42 -15.56
N SER A 99 1.39 1.02 -14.44
CA SER A 99 -0.02 1.26 -14.12
C SER A 99 -0.61 2.39 -14.97
N LEU A 100 0.16 3.45 -15.21
CA LEU A 100 -0.23 4.55 -16.09
C LEU A 100 -0.38 4.07 -17.53
N SER A 101 0.57 3.32 -18.06
CA SER A 101 0.49 2.79 -19.42
C SER A 101 -0.74 1.91 -19.64
N ARG A 102 -1.11 1.09 -18.64
CA ARG A 102 -2.35 0.27 -18.70
C ARG A 102 -3.60 1.13 -18.69
N ARG A 103 -3.64 2.21 -17.92
CA ARG A 103 -4.78 3.15 -17.90
C ARG A 103 -4.94 3.85 -19.25
N PHE A 104 -3.87 4.36 -19.83
CA PHE A 104 -3.90 4.99 -21.15
C PHE A 104 -4.30 4.00 -22.27
N ALA A 105 -3.82 2.76 -22.21
CA ALA A 105 -4.22 1.71 -23.16
C ALA A 105 -5.72 1.38 -23.04
N ALA A 106 -6.24 1.26 -21.82
CA ALA A 106 -7.67 0.99 -21.59
C ALA A 106 -8.54 2.16 -22.07
N GLU A 107 -8.10 3.41 -21.84
CA GLU A 107 -8.82 4.59 -22.31
C GLU A 107 -8.80 4.73 -23.84
N ALA A 108 -7.69 4.39 -24.49
CA ALA A 108 -7.60 4.39 -25.94
C ALA A 108 -8.55 3.34 -26.56
N GLN A 109 -8.65 2.16 -25.97
CA GLN A 109 -9.60 1.12 -26.44
C GLN A 109 -11.06 1.52 -26.26
N SER A 110 -11.40 2.24 -25.19
CA SER A 110 -12.77 2.71 -24.96
C SER A 110 -13.21 3.82 -25.91
N LYS A 111 -12.26 4.52 -26.54
CA LYS A 111 -12.51 5.61 -27.51
C LYS A 111 -12.52 5.16 -28.96
N THR A 112 -12.27 3.87 -29.26
CA THR A 112 -12.42 3.36 -30.61
C THR A 112 -13.92 3.24 -30.93
N PRO A 113 -14.51 3.99 -31.88
CA PRO A 113 -15.91 3.84 -32.23
C PRO A 113 -16.10 2.45 -32.82
N GLU A 114 -17.04 1.69 -32.28
CA GLU A 114 -17.55 0.50 -32.97
C GLU A 114 -18.01 0.94 -34.36
N GLY A 115 -17.31 0.47 -35.39
CA GLY A 115 -17.68 0.74 -36.76
C GLY A 115 -19.08 0.27 -36.97
N HIS A 116 -19.97 1.23 -37.18
CA HIS A 116 -21.33 0.99 -37.65
C HIS A 116 -21.25 0.30 -38.99
N LEU A 117 -21.27 -1.01 -39.00
CA LEU A 117 -21.57 -1.80 -40.18
C LEU A 117 -23.06 -1.61 -40.44
N GLU A 118 -23.40 -0.53 -41.18
CA GLU A 118 -24.72 -0.35 -41.72
C GLU A 118 -25.03 -1.52 -42.67
N ASP A 119 -26.13 -2.16 -42.35
CA ASP A 119 -26.81 -3.14 -43.17
C ASP A 119 -26.98 -2.62 -44.61
N ALA A 120 -26.31 -3.24 -45.59
CA ALA A 120 -26.59 -3.05 -47.00
C ALA A 120 -27.89 -3.80 -47.30
N PRO A 121 -28.91 -3.14 -47.89
CA PRO A 121 -30.17 -3.81 -48.22
C PRO A 121 -29.92 -4.80 -49.38
N ALA A 122 -30.27 -6.04 -49.13
CA ALA A 122 -30.32 -7.06 -50.19
C ALA A 122 -31.41 -6.68 -51.20
N SER A 123 -31.00 -6.16 -52.35
CA SER A 123 -31.89 -5.95 -53.50
C SER A 123 -32.34 -7.28 -54.08
N ALA A 124 -33.62 -7.54 -54.01
CA ALA A 124 -34.31 -8.61 -54.65
C ALA A 124 -34.14 -8.53 -56.17
N SER A 125 -33.59 -9.56 -56.80
CA SER A 125 -33.81 -9.81 -58.21
C SER A 125 -34.68 -11.05 -58.40
N HIS A 126 -36.01 -10.78 -58.57
CA HIS A 126 -36.90 -11.70 -59.22
C HIS A 126 -36.44 -11.88 -60.67
N PHE A 127 -36.02 -13.05 -60.98
CA PHE A 127 -36.03 -13.46 -62.40
C PHE A 127 -36.94 -14.67 -62.54
N ASN A 128 -38.09 -14.33 -63.16
CA ASN A 128 -39.11 -15.26 -63.60
C ASN A 128 -38.62 -15.88 -64.93
N SER A 129 -38.64 -17.20 -65.06
CA SER A 129 -38.65 -17.85 -66.35
C SER A 129 -39.48 -19.11 -66.26
N SER A 130 -40.72 -18.97 -66.73
CA SER A 130 -41.54 -20.05 -67.25
C SER A 130 -41.12 -20.45 -68.66
N ARG A 131 -41.03 -21.75 -68.95
CA ARG A 131 -41.57 -22.46 -70.12
C ARG A 131 -40.82 -23.79 -70.36
N SER A 132 -41.66 -24.81 -70.30
CA SER A 132 -42.01 -25.70 -71.34
C SER A 132 -41.05 -26.83 -71.67
N ALA A 133 -41.35 -28.03 -71.44
CA ALA A 133 -41.80 -29.15 -72.24
C ALA A 133 -41.77 -30.43 -71.38
#